data_afe92c10377ad7f0edbf717cc1777c63
#
_entry.id   afe92c10377ad7f0edbf717cc1777c63
#
_cell.length_a   1.000
_cell.length_b   1.000
_cell.length_c   1.000
_cell.angle_alpha   90.00
_cell.angle_beta   90.00
_cell.angle_gamma   90.00
#
_symmetry.space_group_name_H-M   'P 1'
#
loop_
_entity.id
_entity.type
_entity.pdbx_description
1 polymer ?
#
loop_
_entity_poly.entity_id
_entity_poly.type
_entity_poly.pdbx_seq_one_letter_code
_entity_poly.pdbx_strand_id
1 'polypeptide(L)'
;RGRVSGSAALAYECFQKRDWSLMPVNGCWIADGKSLEMKVAHPDHGRPFTPELTLIIDGRTRFITGWSLALSESVIAVADAYRYAMRHFGKPLFVYSDNGGGETNKTLDADVTGIFSRLGIEHPTSIPGRPQSRGIIERLNKGVPRRVAMQFDTFSGDSADREHARITSRAIQSAIKAQENGRELTPVQRNALGKLPSWQQLLDAIASEVDAYNNTHEHRELPKRNGRHMTPAAYRRAVLEAEGDDIEYLTDVELREAFMPEMVRTAQRGWLRLFNNDYFSEELIQ
;
A
#
# COMPACT_ATOMS: atom_id res chain seq x y z
N ARG A 1 -0.57 5.72 42.90
CA ARG A 1 -0.86 5.60 41.45
C ARG A 1 0.31 6.27 40.73
N GLY A 2 1.05 5.49 39.93
CA GLY A 2 2.32 5.90 39.35
C GLY A 2 2.19 7.13 38.44
N ARG A 3 3.22 7.94 38.39
CA ARG A 3 3.33 9.10 37.51
C ARG A 3 3.63 8.62 36.08
N VAL A 4 2.59 8.28 35.33
CA VAL A 4 2.71 7.98 33.91
C VAL A 4 2.45 9.26 33.13
N SER A 5 3.39 9.70 32.32
CA SER A 5 3.29 10.91 31.49
C SER A 5 3.64 10.61 30.04
N GLY A 6 3.30 11.51 29.13
CA GLY A 6 3.58 11.36 27.70
C GLY A 6 2.75 10.26 27.05
N SER A 7 3.30 9.60 26.06
CA SER A 7 2.61 8.55 25.27
C SER A 7 2.14 7.36 26.11
N ALA A 8 2.83 7.04 27.22
CA ALA A 8 2.42 5.97 28.13
C ALA A 8 1.14 6.30 28.91
N ALA A 9 0.82 7.59 29.13
CA ALA A 9 -0.41 8.00 29.76
C ALA A 9 -1.63 7.76 28.87
N LEU A 10 -1.47 7.82 27.55
CA LEU A 10 -2.52 7.58 26.56
C LEU A 10 -3.11 6.15 26.63
N ALA A 11 -2.33 5.17 27.13
CA ALA A 11 -2.80 3.80 27.32
C ALA A 11 -3.89 3.69 28.42
N TYR A 12 -4.01 4.70 29.28
CA TYR A 12 -5.00 4.76 30.36
C TYR A 12 -6.21 5.65 30.03
N GLU A 13 -6.22 6.29 28.85
CA GLU A 13 -7.39 7.02 28.39
C GLU A 13 -8.49 6.05 27.94
N CYS A 14 -9.75 6.43 28.18
CA CYS A 14 -10.89 5.67 27.69
C CYS A 14 -10.86 5.64 26.15
N PHE A 15 -10.77 4.45 25.60
CA PHE A 15 -10.77 4.23 24.15
C PHE A 15 -12.20 3.94 23.67
N GLN A 16 -12.74 4.79 22.81
CA GLN A 16 -13.99 4.51 22.10
C GLN A 16 -13.69 3.75 20.82
N LYS A 17 -14.15 2.51 20.71
CA LYS A 17 -14.02 1.73 19.49
C LYS A 17 -14.83 2.41 18.38
N ARG A 18 -14.17 2.70 17.24
CA ARG A 18 -14.86 3.23 16.07
C ARG A 18 -15.83 2.19 15.51
N ASP A 19 -17.05 2.60 15.28
CA ASP A 19 -18.05 1.80 14.58
C ASP A 19 -18.01 2.11 13.08
N TRP A 20 -17.39 1.23 12.33
CA TRP A 20 -17.27 1.36 10.89
C TRP A 20 -18.54 0.94 10.14
N SER A 21 -19.48 0.29 10.81
CA SER A 21 -20.75 -0.15 10.18
C SER A 21 -21.65 1.02 9.79
N LEU A 22 -21.43 2.19 10.40
CA LEU A 22 -22.17 3.43 10.10
C LEU A 22 -21.68 4.14 8.83
N MET A 23 -20.51 3.76 8.31
CA MET A 23 -19.98 4.33 7.06
C MET A 23 -20.59 3.62 5.86
N PRO A 24 -20.82 4.30 4.72
CA PRO A 24 -21.15 3.62 3.48
C PRO A 24 -19.96 2.75 2.99
N VAL A 25 -20.22 1.87 2.02
CA VAL A 25 -19.14 1.22 1.27
C VAL A 25 -18.31 2.29 0.58
N ASN A 26 -16.99 2.17 0.60
CA ASN A 26 -16.05 3.22 0.19
C ASN A 26 -16.15 4.54 0.99
N GLY A 27 -16.81 4.55 2.13
CA GLY A 27 -16.87 5.73 2.97
C GLY A 27 -15.49 6.17 3.44
N CYS A 28 -14.63 5.23 3.83
CA CYS A 28 -13.27 5.53 4.24
C CYS A 28 -12.31 4.42 3.77
N TRP A 29 -11.32 4.78 2.98
CA TRP A 29 -10.20 3.89 2.68
C TRP A 29 -9.04 4.19 3.61
N ILE A 30 -8.42 3.12 4.10
CA ILE A 30 -7.27 3.18 5.00
C ILE A 30 -6.09 2.56 4.26
N ALA A 31 -5.01 3.31 4.13
CA ALA A 31 -3.79 2.88 3.47
C ALA A 31 -2.61 2.83 4.43
N ASP A 32 -1.67 1.94 4.15
CA ASP A 32 -0.39 1.87 4.85
C ASP A 32 0.62 1.10 4.00
N GLY A 33 1.87 1.54 4.04
CA GLY A 33 3.01 0.89 3.41
C GLY A 33 3.77 0.03 4.42
N LYS A 34 4.30 -1.09 3.96
CA LYS A 34 5.13 -1.98 4.77
C LYS A 34 6.23 -2.62 3.97
N SER A 35 7.47 -2.51 4.47
CA SER A 35 8.58 -3.32 3.99
C SER A 35 8.30 -4.80 4.23
N LEU A 36 8.42 -5.63 3.20
CA LEU A 36 8.22 -7.06 3.31
C LEU A 36 9.38 -7.71 4.09
N GLU A 37 9.04 -8.65 4.96
CA GLU A 37 10.02 -9.37 5.77
C GLU A 37 10.69 -10.51 4.95
N MET A 38 11.18 -10.17 3.76
CA MET A 38 11.84 -11.10 2.82
C MET A 38 12.74 -10.37 1.84
N LYS A 39 13.54 -11.13 1.09
CA LYS A 39 14.32 -10.63 -0.04
C LYS A 39 13.77 -11.16 -1.36
N VAL A 40 13.81 -10.32 -2.38
CA VAL A 40 13.42 -10.63 -3.76
C VAL A 40 14.51 -10.15 -4.71
N ALA A 41 14.61 -10.75 -5.89
CA ALA A 41 15.52 -10.29 -6.92
C ALA A 41 15.03 -8.94 -7.49
N HIS A 42 15.93 -7.96 -7.53
CA HIS A 42 15.63 -6.67 -8.15
C HIS A 42 15.35 -6.86 -9.64
N PRO A 43 14.29 -6.26 -10.21
CA PRO A 43 13.87 -6.50 -11.59
C PRO A 43 14.96 -6.15 -12.62
N ASP A 44 15.79 -5.11 -12.37
CA ASP A 44 16.76 -4.64 -13.34
C ASP A 44 18.12 -5.37 -13.26
N HIS A 45 18.59 -5.69 -12.05
CA HIS A 45 19.96 -6.20 -11.87
C HIS A 45 20.04 -7.49 -11.05
N GLY A 46 18.90 -8.07 -10.62
CA GLY A 46 18.83 -9.37 -9.94
C GLY A 46 19.37 -9.43 -8.51
N ARG A 47 19.91 -8.34 -7.95
CA ARG A 47 20.41 -8.33 -6.57
C ARG A 47 19.28 -8.40 -5.56
N PRO A 48 19.48 -9.10 -4.41
CA PRO A 48 18.45 -9.21 -3.39
C PRO A 48 18.21 -7.86 -2.69
N PHE A 49 16.96 -7.48 -2.61
CA PHE A 49 16.55 -6.29 -1.86
C PHE A 49 15.22 -6.56 -1.12
N THR A 50 14.82 -5.65 -0.26
CA THR A 50 13.54 -5.71 0.46
C THR A 50 12.56 -4.77 -0.22
N PRO A 51 11.46 -5.28 -0.82
CA PRO A 51 10.45 -4.44 -1.46
C PRO A 51 9.47 -3.86 -0.43
N GLU A 52 8.77 -2.80 -0.84
CA GLU A 52 7.70 -2.15 -0.10
C GLU A 52 6.34 -2.52 -0.69
N LEU A 53 5.41 -2.96 0.16
CA LEU A 53 4.03 -3.27 -0.22
C LEU A 53 3.10 -2.25 0.42
N THR A 54 2.37 -1.51 -0.41
CA THR A 54 1.25 -0.65 0.03
C THR A 54 -0.06 -1.41 -0.12
N LEU A 55 -0.90 -1.39 0.91
CA LEU A 55 -2.26 -1.96 0.91
C LEU A 55 -3.28 -0.87 1.19
N ILE A 56 -4.42 -0.94 0.52
CA ILE A 56 -5.58 -0.07 0.72
C ILE A 56 -6.78 -0.94 1.07
N ILE A 57 -7.44 -0.63 2.18
CA ILE A 57 -8.60 -1.38 2.68
C ILE A 57 -9.80 -0.47 2.91
N ASP A 58 -10.98 -0.91 2.51
CA ASP A 58 -12.23 -0.24 2.89
C ASP A 58 -12.53 -0.50 4.38
N GLY A 59 -12.69 0.58 5.12
CA GLY A 59 -12.87 0.54 6.56
C GLY A 59 -14.12 -0.21 7.02
N ARG A 60 -15.22 -0.16 6.25
CA ARG A 60 -16.46 -0.86 6.57
C ARG A 60 -16.39 -2.35 6.26
N THR A 61 -16.08 -2.67 5.04
CA THR A 61 -16.19 -4.05 4.53
C THR A 61 -14.95 -4.88 4.74
N ARG A 62 -13.84 -4.27 5.15
CA ARG A 62 -12.52 -4.93 5.26
C ARG A 62 -11.99 -5.44 3.92
N PHE A 63 -12.60 -5.04 2.83
CA PHE A 63 -12.20 -5.41 1.49
C PHE A 63 -10.93 -4.66 1.08
N ILE A 64 -9.91 -5.37 0.61
CA ILE A 64 -8.72 -4.76 0.04
C ILE A 64 -9.09 -4.26 -1.37
N THR A 65 -9.13 -2.94 -1.53
CA THR A 65 -9.51 -2.28 -2.79
C THR A 65 -8.32 -2.08 -3.72
N GLY A 66 -7.11 -1.98 -3.18
CA GLY A 66 -5.92 -1.78 -3.98
C GLY A 66 -4.65 -2.16 -3.26
N TRP A 67 -3.61 -2.37 -4.06
CA TRP A 67 -2.27 -2.59 -3.57
C TRP A 67 -1.23 -2.20 -4.63
N SER A 68 -0.02 -1.92 -4.19
CA SER A 68 1.12 -1.72 -5.08
C SER A 68 2.39 -2.28 -4.45
N LEU A 69 3.31 -2.72 -5.30
CA LEU A 69 4.63 -3.21 -4.91
C LEU A 69 5.69 -2.28 -5.50
N ALA A 70 6.56 -1.76 -4.65
CA ALA A 70 7.60 -0.82 -5.03
C ALA A 70 9.00 -1.28 -4.61
N LEU A 71 10.00 -0.71 -5.27
CA LEU A 71 11.41 -0.95 -4.94
C LEU A 71 11.79 -0.29 -3.60
N SER A 72 11.11 0.79 -3.26
CA SER A 72 11.24 1.52 -1.99
C SER A 72 9.96 2.30 -1.74
N GLU A 73 9.79 2.85 -0.54
CA GLU A 73 8.71 3.78 -0.23
C GLU A 73 8.68 4.91 -1.28
N SER A 74 7.55 5.06 -1.96
CA SER A 74 7.40 5.98 -3.07
C SER A 74 5.98 6.47 -3.19
N VAL A 75 5.82 7.78 -3.30
CA VAL A 75 4.52 8.43 -3.57
C VAL A 75 3.88 7.92 -4.85
N ILE A 76 4.69 7.64 -5.87
CA ILE A 76 4.22 7.11 -7.15
C ILE A 76 3.58 5.75 -6.96
N ALA A 77 4.19 4.88 -6.14
CA ALA A 77 3.64 3.56 -5.85
C ALA A 77 2.33 3.65 -5.05
N VAL A 78 2.26 4.55 -4.07
CA VAL A 78 1.02 4.82 -3.31
C VAL A 78 -0.07 5.35 -4.25
N ALA A 79 0.25 6.33 -5.11
CA ALA A 79 -0.68 6.86 -6.10
C ALA A 79 -1.18 5.78 -7.07
N ASP A 80 -0.31 4.86 -7.49
CA ASP A 80 -0.67 3.76 -8.40
C ASP A 80 -1.64 2.76 -7.73
N ALA A 81 -1.45 2.48 -6.42
CA ALA A 81 -2.41 1.69 -5.65
C ALA A 81 -3.79 2.35 -5.60
N TYR A 82 -3.86 3.66 -5.34
CA TYR A 82 -5.12 4.41 -5.35
C TYR A 82 -5.76 4.45 -6.74
N ARG A 83 -4.97 4.68 -7.79
CA ARG A 83 -5.46 4.68 -9.17
C ARG A 83 -6.09 3.34 -9.54
N TYR A 84 -5.42 2.23 -9.22
CA TYR A 84 -5.97 0.89 -9.41
C TYR A 84 -7.28 0.71 -8.63
N ALA A 85 -7.28 1.06 -7.34
CA ALA A 85 -8.45 0.93 -6.48
C ALA A 85 -9.65 1.74 -7.01
N MET A 86 -9.44 3.01 -7.37
CA MET A 86 -10.51 3.87 -7.89
C MET A 86 -11.04 3.42 -9.24
N ARG A 87 -10.18 2.87 -10.11
CA ARG A 87 -10.59 2.33 -11.39
C ARG A 87 -11.57 1.16 -11.28
N HIS A 88 -11.34 0.29 -10.28
CA HIS A 88 -12.09 -0.96 -10.17
C HIS A 88 -13.23 -0.90 -9.13
N PHE A 89 -13.12 -0.05 -8.15
CA PHE A 89 -14.04 -0.02 -7.01
C PHE A 89 -14.68 1.34 -6.77
N GLY A 90 -14.43 2.33 -7.63
CA GLY A 90 -14.95 3.69 -7.50
C GLY A 90 -14.17 4.54 -6.47
N LYS A 91 -14.63 5.76 -6.24
CA LYS A 91 -13.97 6.76 -5.40
C LYS A 91 -14.37 6.61 -3.92
N PRO A 92 -13.44 6.76 -2.94
CA PRO A 92 -13.81 6.88 -1.54
C PRO A 92 -14.26 8.31 -1.20
N LEU A 93 -15.01 8.47 -0.10
CA LEU A 93 -15.30 9.79 0.44
C LEU A 93 -14.08 10.35 1.20
N PHE A 94 -13.43 9.47 1.98
CA PHE A 94 -12.26 9.81 2.79
C PHE A 94 -11.12 8.84 2.50
N VAL A 95 -9.91 9.35 2.58
CA VAL A 95 -8.70 8.53 2.69
C VAL A 95 -8.05 8.81 4.04
N TYR A 96 -7.67 7.76 4.73
CA TYR A 96 -6.99 7.84 6.01
C TYR A 96 -5.66 7.10 5.94
N SER A 97 -4.55 7.82 5.98
CA SER A 97 -3.22 7.25 5.94
C SER A 97 -2.33 7.77 7.07
N ASP A 98 -1.11 7.27 7.17
CA ASP A 98 -0.12 7.81 8.10
C ASP A 98 0.46 9.13 7.58
N ASN A 99 1.01 9.91 8.51
CA ASN A 99 1.82 11.10 8.20
C ASN A 99 3.22 10.73 7.67
N GLY A 100 3.40 9.51 7.16
CA GLY A 100 4.65 9.07 6.55
C GLY A 100 4.96 9.85 5.26
N GLY A 101 6.25 10.08 4.97
CA GLY A 101 6.69 10.91 3.84
C GLY A 101 6.20 10.44 2.46
N GLY A 102 5.82 9.16 2.31
CA GLY A 102 5.24 8.61 1.08
C GLY A 102 3.73 8.82 0.94
N GLU A 103 3.02 9.07 2.05
CA GLU A 103 1.56 9.14 2.09
C GLU A 103 1.04 10.58 2.23
N THR A 104 1.81 11.48 2.87
CA THR A 104 1.53 12.91 2.92
C THR A 104 2.51 13.65 2.02
N ASN A 105 2.18 13.81 0.77
CA ASN A 105 3.06 14.45 -0.20
C ASN A 105 2.27 15.45 -1.04
N LYS A 106 2.96 16.49 -1.51
CA LYS A 106 2.41 17.51 -2.42
C LYS A 106 1.71 16.90 -3.65
N THR A 107 2.09 15.71 -4.08
CA THR A 107 1.43 15.00 -5.18
C THR A 107 0.04 14.49 -4.81
N LEU A 108 -0.18 14.06 -3.57
CA LEU A 108 -1.48 13.55 -3.09
C LEU A 108 -2.33 14.67 -2.48
N ASP A 109 -1.73 15.57 -1.71
CA ASP A 109 -2.43 16.46 -0.76
C ASP A 109 -2.32 17.95 -1.07
N ALA A 110 -1.60 18.40 -2.10
CA ALA A 110 -1.53 19.81 -2.41
C ALA A 110 -2.95 20.37 -2.72
N ASP A 111 -3.29 21.53 -2.16
CA ASP A 111 -4.63 22.12 -2.23
C ASP A 111 -5.17 22.27 -3.66
N VAL A 112 -4.31 22.50 -4.63
CA VAL A 112 -4.71 22.72 -6.03
C VAL A 112 -4.26 21.57 -6.94
N THR A 113 -3.03 21.07 -6.73
CA THR A 113 -2.41 20.08 -7.62
C THR A 113 -2.42 18.65 -7.08
N GLY A 114 -2.86 18.46 -5.85
CA GLY A 114 -2.94 17.14 -5.23
C GLY A 114 -4.06 16.28 -5.82
N ILE A 115 -3.80 14.99 -5.94
CA ILE A 115 -4.74 14.02 -6.51
C ILE A 115 -6.05 14.00 -5.73
N PHE A 116 -5.98 13.95 -4.40
CA PHE A 116 -7.18 13.89 -3.55
C PHE A 116 -8.00 15.17 -3.65
N SER A 117 -7.35 16.33 -3.64
CA SER A 117 -8.03 17.63 -3.80
C SER A 117 -8.77 17.73 -5.15
N ARG A 118 -8.13 17.33 -6.25
CA ARG A 118 -8.77 17.32 -7.60
C ARG A 118 -9.98 16.40 -7.68
N LEU A 119 -9.99 15.31 -6.94
CA LEU A 119 -11.09 14.36 -6.88
C LEU A 119 -12.13 14.68 -5.79
N GLY A 120 -11.94 15.75 -5.02
CA GLY A 120 -12.81 16.08 -3.90
C GLY A 120 -12.81 15.04 -2.80
N ILE A 121 -11.70 14.33 -2.61
CA ILE A 121 -11.52 13.32 -1.56
C ILE A 121 -10.92 14.01 -0.34
N GLU A 122 -11.56 13.87 0.81
CA GLU A 122 -11.01 14.38 2.05
C GLU A 122 -9.91 13.44 2.58
N HIS A 123 -8.76 14.02 2.96
CA HIS A 123 -7.63 13.29 3.52
C HIS A 123 -7.28 13.83 4.92
N PRO A 124 -8.07 13.48 5.95
CA PRO A 124 -7.75 13.86 7.32
C PRO A 124 -6.49 13.15 7.79
N THR A 125 -5.48 13.92 8.15
CA THR A 125 -4.26 13.39 8.74
C THR A 125 -4.51 12.89 10.16
N SER A 126 -3.82 11.82 10.58
CA SER A 126 -3.95 11.28 11.94
C SER A 126 -3.40 12.26 12.97
N ILE A 127 -4.01 12.30 14.16
CA ILE A 127 -3.47 13.03 15.28
C ILE A 127 -2.15 12.34 15.70
N PRO A 128 -1.01 13.06 15.69
CA PRO A 128 0.26 12.49 16.09
C PRO A 128 0.19 11.83 17.48
N GLY A 129 0.75 10.63 17.62
CA GLY A 129 0.78 9.91 18.89
C GLY A 129 -0.49 9.11 19.24
N ARG A 130 -1.48 9.01 18.37
CA ARG A 130 -2.69 8.16 18.58
C ARG A 130 -2.75 6.99 17.57
N PRO A 131 -1.98 5.90 17.80
CA PRO A 131 -1.92 4.75 16.88
C PRO A 131 -3.24 3.96 16.79
N GLN A 132 -4.13 4.11 17.78
CA GLN A 132 -5.39 3.35 17.86
C GLN A 132 -6.36 3.60 16.69
N SER A 133 -6.17 4.67 15.95
CA SER A 133 -6.99 5.00 14.79
C SER A 133 -6.76 4.07 13.59
N ARG A 134 -5.62 3.35 13.55
CA ARG A 134 -5.16 2.51 12.43
C ARG A 134 -5.18 1.01 12.69
N GLY A 135 -5.78 0.57 13.78
CA GLY A 135 -5.79 -0.85 14.17
C GLY A 135 -6.28 -1.82 13.10
N ILE A 136 -7.05 -1.36 12.09
CA ILE A 136 -7.50 -2.17 10.95
C ILE A 136 -6.32 -2.48 10.03
N ILE A 137 -5.65 -1.43 9.53
CA ILE A 137 -4.56 -1.59 8.57
C ILE A 137 -3.31 -2.21 9.22
N GLU A 138 -3.03 -1.88 10.49
CA GLU A 138 -1.96 -2.51 11.24
C GLU A 138 -2.15 -4.03 11.37
N ARG A 139 -3.41 -4.48 11.59
CA ARG A 139 -3.75 -5.90 11.65
C ARG A 139 -3.63 -6.56 10.28
N LEU A 140 -4.05 -5.86 9.22
CA LEU A 140 -3.89 -6.32 7.85
C LEU A 140 -2.40 -6.50 7.50
N ASN A 141 -1.58 -5.51 7.84
CA ASN A 141 -0.13 -5.53 7.61
C ASN A 141 0.62 -6.62 8.40
N LYS A 142 0.08 -7.04 9.53
CA LYS A 142 0.58 -8.24 10.24
C LYS A 142 0.11 -9.55 9.62
N GLY A 143 -0.93 -9.53 8.80
CA GLY A 143 -1.53 -10.72 8.18
C GLY A 143 -1.04 -10.95 6.75
N VAL A 144 -1.53 -10.18 5.79
CA VAL A 144 -1.32 -10.40 4.34
C VAL A 144 0.16 -10.36 3.95
N PRO A 145 0.94 -9.30 4.25
CA PRO A 145 2.35 -9.24 3.89
C PRO A 145 3.17 -10.39 4.47
N ARG A 146 2.86 -10.80 5.71
CA ARG A 146 3.55 -11.92 6.35
C ARG A 146 3.23 -13.26 5.68
N ARG A 147 1.95 -13.53 5.35
CA ARG A 147 1.57 -14.77 4.65
C ARG A 147 2.20 -14.86 3.27
N VAL A 148 2.32 -13.73 2.56
CA VAL A 148 3.07 -13.65 1.31
C VAL A 148 4.53 -14.01 1.54
N ALA A 149 5.20 -13.33 2.48
CA ALA A 149 6.62 -13.54 2.74
C ALA A 149 6.95 -14.98 3.18
N MET A 150 6.07 -15.61 3.98
CA MET A 150 6.24 -17.00 4.45
C MET A 150 6.18 -18.05 3.33
N GLN A 151 5.72 -17.70 2.12
CA GLN A 151 5.74 -18.63 0.98
C GLN A 151 7.14 -18.81 0.38
N PHE A 152 8.12 -17.97 0.78
CA PHE A 152 9.44 -17.92 0.18
C PHE A 152 10.56 -18.25 1.18
N ASP A 153 11.57 -18.95 0.69
CA ASP A 153 12.77 -19.33 1.48
C ASP A 153 13.56 -18.12 2.03
N THR A 154 13.34 -16.93 1.47
CA THR A 154 13.98 -15.67 1.91
C THR A 154 13.24 -14.96 3.03
N PHE A 155 12.18 -15.57 3.59
CA PHE A 155 11.46 -15.02 4.74
C PHE A 155 12.39 -14.82 5.93
N SER A 156 12.31 -13.64 6.55
CA SER A 156 13.18 -13.22 7.67
C SER A 156 12.42 -12.57 8.84
N GLY A 157 11.09 -12.76 8.90
CA GLY A 157 10.27 -12.21 9.99
C GLY A 157 10.45 -12.94 11.31
N ASP A 158 9.76 -12.46 12.35
CA ASP A 158 9.92 -12.93 13.74
C ASP A 158 9.77 -14.44 13.96
N SER A 159 8.99 -15.11 13.09
CA SER A 159 8.81 -16.58 13.16
C SER A 159 9.74 -17.35 12.25
N ALA A 160 10.65 -16.69 11.53
CA ALA A 160 11.63 -17.36 10.69
C ALA A 160 12.67 -18.10 11.54
N ASP A 161 13.16 -19.23 11.02
CA ASP A 161 14.40 -19.83 11.54
C ASP A 161 15.55 -18.87 11.19
N ARG A 162 16.04 -18.15 12.19
CA ARG A 162 17.11 -17.14 12.03
C ARG A 162 18.38 -17.71 11.45
N GLU A 163 18.74 -18.94 11.80
CA GLU A 163 19.93 -19.58 11.29
C GLU A 163 19.75 -19.96 9.82
N HIS A 164 18.63 -20.56 9.47
CA HIS A 164 18.28 -20.87 8.08
C HIS A 164 18.25 -19.60 7.20
N ALA A 165 17.58 -18.55 7.64
CA ALA A 165 17.50 -17.28 6.92
C ALA A 165 18.90 -16.65 6.73
N ARG A 166 19.77 -16.72 7.74
CA ARG A 166 21.14 -16.24 7.67
C ARG A 166 21.99 -17.03 6.68
N ILE A 167 21.90 -18.36 6.71
CA ILE A 167 22.64 -19.25 5.78
C ILE A 167 22.17 -19.01 4.35
N THR A 168 20.87 -18.98 4.12
CA THR A 168 20.26 -18.72 2.81
C THR A 168 20.71 -17.37 2.26
N SER A 169 20.62 -16.31 3.05
CA SER A 169 21.04 -14.95 2.65
C SER A 169 22.53 -14.90 2.28
N ARG A 170 23.41 -15.52 3.08
CA ARG A 170 24.86 -15.59 2.79
C ARG A 170 25.16 -16.36 1.52
N ALA A 171 24.46 -17.49 1.30
CA ALA A 171 24.65 -18.31 0.10
C ALA A 171 24.22 -17.55 -1.17
N ILE A 172 23.09 -16.83 -1.12
CA ILE A 172 22.62 -15.97 -2.21
C ILE A 172 23.64 -14.86 -2.49
N GLN A 173 24.12 -14.15 -1.47
CA GLN A 173 25.12 -13.08 -1.64
C GLN A 173 26.43 -13.62 -2.22
N SER A 174 26.89 -14.80 -1.78
CA SER A 174 28.07 -15.47 -2.33
C SER A 174 27.90 -15.81 -3.80
N ALA A 175 26.73 -16.30 -4.19
CA ALA A 175 26.41 -16.63 -5.57
C ALA A 175 26.41 -15.39 -6.48
N ILE A 176 25.79 -14.30 -6.05
CA ILE A 176 25.77 -13.04 -6.80
C ILE A 176 27.17 -12.48 -6.97
N LYS A 177 27.97 -12.47 -5.90
CA LYS A 177 29.38 -12.02 -5.98
C LYS A 177 30.22 -12.89 -6.93
N ALA A 178 29.93 -14.18 -7.01
CA ALA A 178 30.61 -15.07 -7.98
C ALA A 178 30.22 -14.71 -9.43
N GLN A 179 28.93 -14.46 -9.69
CA GLN A 179 28.44 -14.00 -11.00
C GLN A 179 29.06 -12.68 -11.42
N GLU A 180 29.06 -11.68 -10.51
CA GLU A 180 29.64 -10.35 -10.78
C GLU A 180 31.15 -10.43 -11.11
N ASN A 181 31.85 -11.39 -10.52
CA ASN A 181 33.28 -11.65 -10.82
C ASN A 181 33.52 -12.59 -12.00
N GLY A 182 32.48 -12.96 -12.76
CA GLY A 182 32.58 -13.87 -13.90
C GLY A 182 33.01 -15.30 -13.55
N ARG A 183 32.78 -15.72 -12.28
CA ARG A 183 33.12 -17.07 -11.82
C ARG A 183 31.97 -18.04 -12.04
N GLU A 184 32.28 -19.28 -12.38
CA GLU A 184 31.28 -20.34 -12.41
C GLU A 184 30.68 -20.58 -11.03
N LEU A 185 29.35 -20.74 -11.00
CA LEU A 185 28.64 -21.02 -9.77
C LEU A 185 28.82 -22.48 -9.35
N THR A 186 29.12 -22.70 -8.09
CA THR A 186 29.03 -24.02 -7.47
C THR A 186 27.58 -24.52 -7.42
N PRO A 187 27.33 -25.83 -7.31
CA PRO A 187 25.97 -26.37 -7.14
C PRO A 187 25.20 -25.75 -5.97
N VAL A 188 25.89 -25.47 -4.87
CA VAL A 188 25.31 -24.81 -3.68
C VAL A 188 24.86 -23.38 -4.00
N GLN A 189 25.68 -22.64 -4.73
CA GLN A 189 25.37 -21.26 -5.13
C GLN A 189 24.20 -21.20 -6.12
N ARG A 190 24.15 -22.13 -7.09
CA ARG A 190 23.01 -22.25 -8.02
C ARG A 190 21.71 -22.54 -7.29
N ASN A 191 21.75 -23.50 -6.35
CA ASN A 191 20.56 -23.79 -5.51
C ASN A 191 20.13 -22.58 -4.67
N ALA A 192 21.09 -21.85 -4.11
CA ALA A 192 20.78 -20.65 -3.32
C ALA A 192 20.12 -19.54 -4.16
N LEU A 193 20.57 -19.31 -5.40
CA LEU A 193 19.93 -18.35 -6.30
C LEU A 193 18.50 -18.77 -6.66
N GLY A 194 18.25 -20.07 -6.81
CA GLY A 194 16.90 -20.61 -7.04
C GLY A 194 15.90 -20.33 -5.88
N LYS A 195 16.42 -20.03 -4.70
CA LYS A 195 15.60 -19.65 -3.52
C LYS A 195 15.24 -18.16 -3.50
N LEU A 196 15.92 -17.32 -4.27
CA LEU A 196 15.61 -15.89 -4.38
C LEU A 196 14.45 -15.72 -5.36
N PRO A 197 13.24 -15.35 -4.90
CA PRO A 197 12.11 -15.19 -5.79
C PRO A 197 12.35 -14.04 -6.78
N SER A 198 11.79 -14.18 -7.97
CA SER A 198 11.72 -13.10 -8.94
C SER A 198 10.66 -12.07 -8.54
N TRP A 199 10.74 -10.87 -9.11
CA TRP A 199 9.74 -9.84 -8.95
C TRP A 199 8.34 -10.31 -9.37
N GLN A 200 8.23 -11.05 -10.49
CA GLN A 200 6.95 -11.57 -10.96
C GLN A 200 6.37 -12.62 -10.02
N GLN A 201 7.16 -13.53 -9.48
CA GLN A 201 6.69 -14.50 -8.49
C GLN A 201 6.13 -13.82 -7.24
N LEU A 202 6.73 -12.71 -6.81
CA LEU A 202 6.22 -11.95 -5.68
C LEU A 202 4.91 -11.23 -6.03
N LEU A 203 4.79 -10.63 -7.22
CA LEU A 203 3.54 -10.04 -7.69
C LEU A 203 2.40 -11.06 -7.72
N ASP A 204 2.64 -12.25 -8.26
CA ASP A 204 1.66 -13.33 -8.34
C ASP A 204 1.23 -13.82 -6.95
N ALA A 205 2.18 -13.94 -6.03
CA ALA A 205 1.92 -14.33 -4.65
C ALA A 205 1.07 -13.28 -3.91
N ILE A 206 1.36 -11.99 -4.10
CA ILE A 206 0.57 -10.90 -3.51
C ILE A 206 -0.85 -10.91 -4.09
N ALA A 207 -0.99 -10.99 -5.40
CA ALA A 207 -2.29 -11.02 -6.06
C ALA A 207 -3.16 -12.19 -5.56
N SER A 208 -2.56 -13.38 -5.46
CA SER A 208 -3.23 -14.58 -4.93
C SER A 208 -3.65 -14.41 -3.46
N GLU A 209 -2.78 -13.84 -2.62
CA GLU A 209 -3.07 -13.66 -1.20
C GLU A 209 -4.15 -12.58 -0.97
N VAL A 210 -4.14 -11.50 -1.75
CA VAL A 210 -5.18 -10.47 -1.71
C VAL A 210 -6.54 -11.04 -2.16
N ASP A 211 -6.54 -11.84 -3.23
CA ASP A 211 -7.76 -12.53 -3.67
C ASP A 211 -8.29 -13.48 -2.60
N ALA A 212 -7.42 -14.31 -2.02
CA ALA A 212 -7.78 -15.22 -0.93
C ALA A 212 -8.31 -14.46 0.29
N TYR A 213 -7.68 -13.34 0.67
CA TYR A 213 -8.16 -12.50 1.77
C TYR A 213 -9.57 -11.94 1.49
N ASN A 214 -9.81 -11.44 0.30
CA ASN A 214 -11.09 -10.86 -0.04
C ASN A 214 -12.19 -11.90 -0.18
N ASN A 215 -11.92 -13.04 -0.80
CA ASN A 215 -12.94 -13.98 -1.24
C ASN A 215 -13.09 -15.21 -0.34
N THR A 216 -12.06 -15.64 0.38
CA THR A 216 -12.09 -16.88 1.17
C THR A 216 -11.88 -16.69 2.67
N HIS A 217 -11.21 -15.63 3.09
CA HIS A 217 -10.93 -15.39 4.51
C HIS A 217 -12.17 -14.92 5.26
N GLU A 218 -12.64 -15.74 6.22
CA GLU A 218 -13.72 -15.36 7.15
C GLU A 218 -13.18 -14.31 8.15
N HIS A 219 -13.70 -13.08 8.08
CA HIS A 219 -13.19 -11.99 8.88
C HIS A 219 -13.98 -11.80 10.18
N ARG A 220 -13.35 -12.00 11.34
CA ARG A 220 -13.99 -12.05 12.67
C ARG A 220 -14.78 -10.79 13.06
N GLU A 221 -14.45 -9.65 12.50
CA GLU A 221 -15.17 -8.39 12.78
C GLU A 221 -16.36 -8.17 11.86
N LEU A 222 -16.54 -9.00 10.83
CA LEU A 222 -17.68 -8.93 9.93
C LEU A 222 -18.87 -9.76 10.47
N PRO A 223 -20.09 -9.42 10.08
CA PRO A 223 -21.29 -10.15 10.47
C PRO A 223 -21.20 -11.63 10.15
N LYS A 224 -22.01 -12.41 10.85
CA LYS A 224 -22.15 -13.84 10.56
C LYS A 224 -23.37 -14.08 9.67
N ARG A 225 -23.20 -14.98 8.70
CA ARG A 225 -24.26 -15.56 7.89
C ARG A 225 -24.17 -17.08 7.98
N ASN A 226 -25.27 -17.77 8.32
CA ASN A 226 -25.28 -19.22 8.51
C ASN A 226 -24.22 -19.74 9.52
N GLY A 227 -24.00 -19.02 10.62
CA GLY A 227 -23.05 -19.39 11.67
C GLY A 227 -21.58 -19.07 11.40
N ARG A 228 -21.19 -18.68 10.18
CA ARG A 228 -19.83 -18.33 9.78
C ARG A 228 -19.69 -16.83 9.57
N HIS A 229 -18.53 -16.29 9.88
CA HIS A 229 -18.23 -14.90 9.54
C HIS A 229 -18.14 -14.71 8.02
N MET A 230 -18.66 -13.58 7.55
CA MET A 230 -18.59 -13.27 6.12
C MET A 230 -17.15 -12.95 5.70
N THR A 231 -16.86 -13.24 4.43
CA THR A 231 -15.65 -12.73 3.79
C THR A 231 -15.82 -11.25 3.42
N PRO A 232 -14.74 -10.49 3.28
CA PRO A 232 -14.82 -9.09 2.85
C PRO A 232 -15.64 -8.88 1.58
N ALA A 233 -15.42 -9.70 0.55
CA ALA A 233 -16.15 -9.61 -0.72
C ALA A 233 -17.65 -9.94 -0.57
N ALA A 234 -17.98 -10.97 0.21
CA ALA A 234 -19.37 -11.33 0.45
C ALA A 234 -20.12 -10.24 1.24
N TYR A 235 -19.45 -9.66 2.24
CA TYR A 235 -20.05 -8.57 3.02
C TYR A 235 -20.21 -7.30 2.19
N ARG A 236 -19.17 -6.90 1.40
CA ARG A 236 -19.26 -5.75 0.48
C ARG A 236 -20.47 -5.89 -0.46
N ARG A 237 -20.63 -7.04 -1.08
CA ARG A 237 -21.76 -7.33 -1.98
C ARG A 237 -23.10 -7.22 -1.25
N ALA A 238 -23.22 -7.84 -0.09
CA ALA A 238 -24.47 -7.83 0.69
C ALA A 238 -24.87 -6.40 1.12
N VAL A 239 -23.90 -5.54 1.46
CA VAL A 239 -24.17 -4.15 1.81
C VAL A 239 -24.64 -3.36 0.59
N LEU A 240 -23.97 -3.48 -0.56
CA LEU A 240 -24.37 -2.80 -1.80
C LEU A 240 -25.76 -3.27 -2.28
N GLU A 241 -26.08 -4.54 -2.15
CA GLU A 241 -27.40 -5.08 -2.46
C GLU A 241 -28.50 -4.53 -1.53
N ALA A 242 -28.18 -4.31 -0.26
CA ALA A 242 -29.15 -3.86 0.74
C ALA A 242 -29.35 -2.32 0.79
N GLU A 243 -28.27 -1.56 0.60
CA GLU A 243 -28.27 -0.10 0.76
C GLU A 243 -28.22 0.68 -0.57
N GLY A 244 -28.00 -0.01 -1.69
CA GLY A 244 -27.77 0.58 -3.00
C GLY A 244 -26.29 0.81 -3.29
N ASP A 245 -25.98 1.05 -4.55
CA ASP A 245 -24.63 1.39 -5.03
C ASP A 245 -24.59 2.88 -5.41
N ASP A 246 -24.31 3.73 -4.41
CA ASP A 246 -24.11 5.17 -4.59
C ASP A 246 -22.63 5.54 -4.78
N ILE A 247 -21.79 4.56 -5.13
CA ILE A 247 -20.37 4.77 -5.35
C ILE A 247 -20.16 5.59 -6.63
N GLU A 248 -19.36 6.65 -6.54
CA GLU A 248 -18.93 7.41 -7.70
C GLU A 248 -17.82 6.66 -8.45
N TYR A 249 -18.12 6.19 -9.64
CA TYR A 249 -17.18 5.56 -10.54
C TYR A 249 -16.58 6.57 -11.50
N LEU A 250 -15.26 6.60 -11.58
CA LEU A 250 -14.50 7.51 -12.43
C LEU A 250 -14.29 6.88 -13.82
N THR A 251 -14.41 7.69 -14.83
CA THR A 251 -14.03 7.30 -16.21
C THR A 251 -12.50 7.22 -16.34
N ASP A 252 -12.02 6.52 -17.36
CA ASP A 252 -10.57 6.47 -17.66
C ASP A 252 -9.98 7.85 -17.97
N VAL A 253 -10.78 8.80 -18.46
CA VAL A 253 -10.35 10.19 -18.72
C VAL A 253 -10.17 10.93 -17.41
N GLU A 254 -11.15 10.90 -16.51
CA GLU A 254 -11.10 11.53 -15.19
C GLU A 254 -9.94 10.97 -14.35
N LEU A 255 -9.76 9.64 -14.38
CA LEU A 255 -8.62 9.00 -13.70
C LEU A 255 -7.29 9.49 -14.27
N ARG A 256 -7.16 9.55 -15.60
CA ARG A 256 -5.92 10.02 -16.23
C ARG A 256 -5.64 11.47 -15.86
N GLU A 257 -6.63 12.33 -15.90
CA GLU A 257 -6.49 13.75 -15.56
C GLU A 257 -6.15 13.94 -14.08
N ALA A 258 -6.86 13.25 -13.19
CA ALA A 258 -6.61 13.35 -11.75
C ALA A 258 -5.22 12.85 -11.33
N PHE A 259 -4.72 11.80 -11.97
CA PHE A 259 -3.41 11.22 -11.66
C PHE A 259 -2.27 11.76 -12.53
N MET A 260 -2.54 12.67 -13.46
CA MET A 260 -1.51 13.36 -14.22
C MET A 260 -0.75 14.33 -13.31
N PRO A 261 0.59 14.27 -13.27
CA PRO A 261 1.37 15.22 -12.49
C PRO A 261 1.11 16.65 -12.95
N GLU A 262 0.77 17.52 -12.03
CA GLU A 262 0.64 18.95 -12.26
C GLU A 262 1.71 19.73 -11.54
N MET A 263 2.15 20.82 -12.17
CA MET A 263 3.17 21.70 -11.63
C MET A 263 2.76 23.15 -11.85
N VAL A 264 2.64 23.90 -10.77
CA VAL A 264 2.45 25.37 -10.86
C VAL A 264 3.79 26.02 -11.18
N ARG A 265 3.83 26.81 -12.24
CA ARG A 265 5.00 27.61 -12.64
C ARG A 265 4.56 29.02 -12.99
N THR A 266 5.42 29.97 -12.74
CA THR A 266 5.20 31.36 -13.13
C THR A 266 5.81 31.60 -14.51
N ALA A 267 4.99 32.02 -15.47
CA ALA A 267 5.47 32.49 -16.75
C ALA A 267 6.02 33.92 -16.61
N GLN A 268 7.11 34.21 -17.29
CA GLN A 268 7.68 35.56 -17.34
C GLN A 268 7.75 36.04 -18.81
N ARG A 269 6.97 37.04 -19.15
CA ARG A 269 6.92 37.60 -20.51
C ARG A 269 6.65 36.56 -21.60
N GLY A 270 5.72 35.64 -21.32
CA GLY A 270 5.36 34.56 -22.24
C GLY A 270 6.27 33.32 -22.18
N TRP A 271 7.34 33.37 -21.40
CA TRP A 271 8.26 32.24 -21.24
C TRP A 271 7.98 31.42 -19.98
N LEU A 272 8.02 30.12 -20.14
CA LEU A 272 7.90 29.14 -19.04
C LEU A 272 9.08 28.17 -19.08
N ARG A 273 9.83 28.08 -17.98
CA ARG A 273 10.92 27.11 -17.84
C ARG A 273 10.46 25.83 -17.15
N LEU A 274 10.59 24.71 -17.86
CA LEU A 274 10.19 23.38 -17.36
C LEU A 274 11.20 22.31 -17.81
N PHE A 275 11.69 21.49 -16.87
CA PHE A 275 12.66 20.40 -17.13
C PHE A 275 13.90 20.84 -17.92
N ASN A 276 14.46 21.98 -17.57
CA ASN A 276 15.60 22.63 -18.25
C ASN A 276 15.36 23.07 -19.70
N ASN A 277 14.09 23.06 -20.16
CA ASN A 277 13.69 23.63 -21.44
C ASN A 277 12.91 24.92 -21.21
N ASP A 278 13.03 25.84 -22.17
CA ASP A 278 12.27 27.07 -22.19
C ASP A 278 11.16 26.96 -23.25
N TYR A 279 9.93 27.22 -22.83
CA TYR A 279 8.74 27.19 -23.66
C TYR A 279 8.17 28.59 -23.77
N PHE A 280 7.75 28.98 -24.96
CA PHE A 280 7.14 30.30 -25.22
C PHE A 280 5.70 30.11 -25.73
N SER A 281 4.78 30.90 -25.20
CA SER A 281 3.45 31.10 -25.74
C SER A 281 3.01 32.54 -25.58
N GLU A 282 2.43 33.10 -26.62
CA GLU A 282 1.82 34.43 -26.57
C GLU A 282 0.66 34.51 -25.59
N GLU A 283 -0.07 33.40 -25.37
CA GLU A 283 -1.16 33.30 -24.40
C GLU A 283 -0.71 33.47 -22.94
N LEU A 284 0.57 33.27 -22.65
CA LEU A 284 1.17 33.46 -21.33
C LEU A 284 1.70 34.89 -21.09
N ILE A 285 1.50 35.79 -22.04
CA ILE A 285 1.84 37.22 -21.90
C ILE A 285 0.64 37.89 -21.23
N GLN A 286 0.76 38.15 -19.95
CA GLN A 286 -0.19 38.98 -19.19
C GLN A 286 0.40 40.37 -18.96
#